data_afd93d535df0b16940f5b00a805d8f0f
#
_entry.id   afd93d535df0b16940f5b00a805d8f0f
#
_cell.length_a   1.000
_cell.length_b   1.000
_cell.length_c   1.000
_cell.angle_alpha   90.00
_cell.angle_beta   90.00
_cell.angle_gamma   90.00
#
_symmetry.space_group_name_H-M   'P 1'
#
loop_
_entity.id
_entity.type
_entity.pdbx_description
1 polymer ?
#
loop_
_entity_poly.entity_id
_entity_poly.type
_entity_poly.pdbx_seq_one_letter_code
_entity_poly.pdbx_strand_id
1 'polypeptide(L)'
;MAQTRKKVKLGRLELEVMEWVAIGLAFLGIVAVFCIFFIRRHVIEYHLDHTFGVNDPEFFGSALALYDPVPLTGNKIELLQDGDGYFPAMLAAIRGAKKTVNFQAYIVYSDKIGWAFRDALIERARAGVEVRVLLDGLGSGWNLNNSDVKMMEEVGCKFAYYHPILSWRVDRTNRRSHRRILVVDGRVGFTGGIGFAEQWSGHAQDANHWHDVQARVEGPLVSELQNAFEEHWIKTFGETLSGADQFPALGPAGEIRAQAITSHSFSMAPVPLTQAIAFAAAEKRIWITNAYCTPTDDQVDLLVRAVQRQVDVRFIVPGPHNDQPLTKSAGRAAYGRLLEGGVKIFEYQPTMIHTKAMVVDGMFSLFGSSNLDPRSSEINEELDLAIYDREFGTRMEAMFESDLKHSTEYTLQQFKNRSFWERVTEALMLPFRSQL
;
A
#
# COMPACT_ATOMS: atom_id res chain seq x y z
N MET A 1 -37.27 45.67 -41.54
CA MET A 1 -35.79 45.62 -41.29
C MET A 1 -35.38 45.91 -39.83
N ALA A 2 -35.97 46.85 -39.10
CA ALA A 2 -35.59 47.17 -37.70
C ALA A 2 -35.94 46.06 -36.68
N GLN A 3 -37.10 45.39 -36.83
CA GLN A 3 -37.50 44.29 -35.92
C GLN A 3 -36.64 43.04 -36.08
N THR A 4 -36.16 42.72 -37.28
CA THR A 4 -35.28 41.58 -37.53
C THR A 4 -33.89 41.78 -36.93
N ARG A 5 -33.35 43.00 -36.97
CA ARG A 5 -32.07 43.37 -36.34
C ARG A 5 -32.13 43.30 -34.78
N LYS A 6 -33.29 43.64 -34.19
CA LYS A 6 -33.47 43.56 -32.72
C LYS A 6 -33.53 42.11 -32.23
N LYS A 7 -34.22 41.20 -32.97
CA LYS A 7 -34.26 39.76 -32.66
C LYS A 7 -32.88 39.09 -32.78
N VAL A 8 -32.09 39.44 -33.80
CA VAL A 8 -30.74 38.89 -33.97
C VAL A 8 -29.79 39.38 -32.87
N LYS A 9 -29.90 40.64 -32.42
CA LYS A 9 -29.11 41.15 -31.29
C LYS A 9 -29.49 40.49 -29.94
N LEU A 10 -30.80 40.26 -29.68
CA LEU A 10 -31.25 39.54 -28.47
C LEU A 10 -30.74 38.09 -28.45
N GLY A 11 -30.87 37.37 -29.57
CA GLY A 11 -30.37 35.99 -29.65
C GLY A 11 -28.85 35.87 -29.48
N ARG A 12 -28.09 36.86 -29.90
CA ARG A 12 -26.65 36.89 -29.69
C ARG A 12 -26.27 37.17 -28.24
N LEU A 13 -27.02 38.06 -27.56
CA LEU A 13 -26.83 38.35 -26.14
C LEU A 13 -27.23 37.14 -25.27
N GLU A 14 -28.28 36.39 -25.62
CA GLU A 14 -28.69 35.18 -24.94
C GLU A 14 -27.67 34.07 -25.12
N LEU A 15 -27.03 33.92 -26.27
CA LEU A 15 -25.93 33.00 -26.52
C LEU A 15 -24.68 33.37 -25.69
N GLU A 16 -24.27 34.60 -25.66
CA GLU A 16 -23.14 35.06 -24.84
C GLU A 16 -23.40 34.85 -23.37
N VAL A 17 -24.59 35.08 -22.85
CA VAL A 17 -24.96 34.83 -21.46
C VAL A 17 -24.94 33.34 -21.18
N MET A 18 -25.41 32.46 -22.07
CA MET A 18 -25.34 31.00 -21.89
C MET A 18 -23.90 30.49 -21.88
N GLU A 19 -23.02 31.04 -22.72
CA GLU A 19 -21.58 30.69 -22.70
C GLU A 19 -20.94 31.06 -21.36
N TRP A 20 -21.18 32.25 -20.83
CA TRP A 20 -20.67 32.66 -19.53
C TRP A 20 -21.23 31.82 -18.37
N VAL A 21 -22.51 31.43 -18.42
CA VAL A 21 -23.12 30.54 -17.47
C VAL A 21 -22.48 29.17 -17.54
N ALA A 22 -22.26 28.63 -18.76
CA ALA A 22 -21.58 27.34 -18.93
C ALA A 22 -20.14 27.36 -18.41
N ILE A 23 -19.38 28.41 -18.67
CA ILE A 23 -18.03 28.62 -18.15
C ILE A 23 -18.06 28.71 -16.62
N GLY A 24 -18.99 29.44 -16.02
CA GLY A 24 -19.17 29.55 -14.58
C GLY A 24 -19.50 28.19 -13.93
N LEU A 25 -20.40 27.40 -14.54
CA LEU A 25 -20.72 26.06 -14.06
C LEU A 25 -19.55 25.09 -14.20
N ALA A 26 -18.79 25.16 -15.29
CA ALA A 26 -17.58 24.37 -15.48
C ALA A 26 -16.51 24.73 -14.43
N PHE A 27 -16.32 26.02 -14.16
CA PHE A 27 -15.41 26.49 -13.11
C PHE A 27 -15.85 26.02 -11.72
N LEU A 28 -17.14 26.14 -11.37
CA LEU A 28 -17.69 25.61 -10.12
C LEU A 28 -17.53 24.10 -10.03
N GLY A 29 -17.70 23.37 -11.12
CA GLY A 29 -17.42 21.93 -11.19
C GLY A 29 -15.96 21.61 -10.90
N ILE A 30 -15.03 22.34 -11.49
CA ILE A 30 -13.58 22.19 -11.23
C ILE A 30 -13.25 22.51 -9.77
N VAL A 31 -13.81 23.59 -9.22
CA VAL A 31 -13.62 23.96 -7.79
C VAL A 31 -14.20 22.87 -6.87
N ALA A 32 -15.38 22.34 -7.20
CA ALA A 32 -15.99 21.27 -6.41
C ALA A 32 -15.13 19.99 -6.43
N VAL A 33 -14.63 19.61 -7.62
CA VAL A 33 -13.69 18.48 -7.75
C VAL A 33 -12.41 18.75 -6.95
N PHE A 34 -11.83 19.95 -7.08
CA PHE A 34 -10.67 20.37 -6.30
C PHE A 34 -10.95 20.26 -4.79
N CYS A 35 -12.09 20.75 -4.32
CA CYS A 35 -12.47 20.64 -2.90
C CYS A 35 -12.60 19.18 -2.43
N ILE A 36 -13.18 18.29 -3.25
CA ILE A 36 -13.33 16.87 -2.92
C ILE A 36 -11.97 16.18 -2.76
N PHE A 37 -11.00 16.52 -3.60
CA PHE A 37 -9.70 15.86 -3.63
C PHE A 37 -8.64 16.53 -2.74
N PHE A 38 -8.70 17.85 -2.53
CA PHE A 38 -7.61 18.64 -1.93
C PHE A 38 -7.95 19.33 -0.62
N ILE A 39 -9.24 19.41 -0.21
CA ILE A 39 -9.54 19.92 1.13
C ILE A 39 -9.11 18.87 2.15
N ARG A 40 -8.03 19.14 2.88
CA ARG A 40 -7.54 18.34 3.98
C ARG A 40 -8.62 18.25 5.06
N ARG A 41 -8.95 17.04 5.48
CA ARG A 41 -9.64 16.79 6.73
C ARG A 41 -8.65 16.90 7.88
N HIS A 42 -9.15 16.96 9.08
CA HIS A 42 -8.39 17.12 10.31
C HIS A 42 -7.19 16.15 10.34
N VAL A 43 -5.97 16.71 10.33
CA VAL A 43 -4.75 15.92 10.53
C VAL A 43 -4.62 15.73 12.04
N ILE A 44 -4.52 14.47 12.47
CA ILE A 44 -4.22 14.13 13.86
C ILE A 44 -2.73 14.37 14.08
N GLU A 45 -2.38 15.29 14.96
CA GLU A 45 -0.99 15.49 15.41
C GLU A 45 -0.67 14.47 16.49
N TYR A 46 0.39 13.68 16.29
CA TYR A 46 0.82 12.67 17.24
C TYR A 46 1.84 13.25 18.23
N HIS A 47 1.45 13.31 19.50
CA HIS A 47 2.34 13.72 20.59
C HIS A 47 2.76 12.47 21.38
N LEU A 48 3.91 11.92 21.04
CA LEU A 48 4.44 10.72 21.66
C LEU A 48 5.81 11.01 22.25
N ASP A 49 5.96 10.70 23.53
CA ASP A 49 7.24 10.76 24.23
C ASP A 49 7.85 9.34 24.32
N HIS A 50 9.17 9.28 24.33
CA HIS A 50 9.89 8.01 24.55
C HIS A 50 9.81 7.67 26.05
N THR A 51 8.95 6.73 26.41
CA THR A 51 8.75 6.28 27.79
C THR A 51 9.06 4.80 28.00
N PHE A 52 9.14 4.02 26.89
CA PHE A 52 9.43 2.59 26.89
C PHE A 52 10.11 2.19 25.57
N GLY A 53 10.85 1.09 25.58
CA GLY A 53 11.48 0.50 24.39
C GLY A 53 10.57 -0.53 23.71
N VAL A 54 10.88 -0.93 22.47
CA VAL A 54 10.12 -1.94 21.72
C VAL A 54 10.19 -3.34 22.35
N ASN A 55 11.15 -3.58 23.24
CA ASN A 55 11.29 -4.83 24.00
C ASN A 55 10.49 -4.85 25.30
N ASP A 56 9.96 -3.70 25.73
CA ASP A 56 9.25 -3.57 26.99
C ASP A 56 7.79 -4.03 26.88
N PRO A 57 7.21 -4.59 27.96
CA PRO A 57 5.80 -4.98 27.97
C PRO A 57 4.83 -3.86 27.63
N GLU A 58 5.18 -2.61 27.97
CA GLU A 58 4.40 -1.39 27.71
C GLU A 58 4.23 -1.14 26.21
N PHE A 59 5.20 -1.54 25.37
CA PHE A 59 5.07 -1.42 23.91
C PHE A 59 3.87 -2.21 23.40
N PHE A 60 3.69 -3.45 23.89
CA PHE A 60 2.52 -4.24 23.54
C PHE A 60 1.23 -3.59 24.02
N GLY A 61 1.21 -3.09 25.25
CA GLY A 61 0.04 -2.41 25.81
C GLY A 61 -0.36 -1.20 24.98
N SER A 62 0.59 -0.38 24.58
CA SER A 62 0.37 0.79 23.73
C SER A 62 -0.11 0.41 22.32
N ALA A 63 0.52 -0.60 21.71
CA ALA A 63 0.09 -1.09 20.41
C ALA A 63 -1.31 -1.72 20.48
N LEU A 64 -1.61 -2.49 21.53
CA LEU A 64 -2.91 -3.15 21.74
C LEU A 64 -4.06 -2.17 21.99
N ALA A 65 -3.78 -1.03 22.64
CA ALA A 65 -4.81 -0.01 22.89
C ALA A 65 -5.36 0.61 21.58
N LEU A 66 -4.66 0.41 20.48
CA LEU A 66 -5.02 0.96 19.16
C LEU A 66 -5.89 0.03 18.33
N TYR A 67 -5.91 -1.27 18.64
CA TYR A 67 -6.50 -2.30 17.79
C TYR A 67 -7.34 -3.29 18.57
N ASP A 68 -8.45 -3.62 17.98
CA ASP A 68 -9.19 -4.82 18.17
C ASP A 68 -9.03 -5.61 16.85
N PRO A 69 -8.10 -6.56 16.73
CA PRO A 69 -7.77 -7.63 17.66
C PRO A 69 -6.36 -7.58 18.29
N VAL A 70 -6.17 -8.37 19.35
CA VAL A 70 -4.90 -8.59 20.05
C VAL A 70 -3.93 -9.39 19.16
N PRO A 71 -2.60 -9.08 19.14
CA PRO A 71 -1.63 -9.88 18.39
C PRO A 71 -1.73 -11.37 18.68
N LEU A 72 -1.91 -12.16 17.63
CA LEU A 72 -2.05 -13.62 17.70
C LEU A 72 -0.69 -14.30 17.79
N THR A 73 -0.56 -15.26 18.69
CA THR A 73 0.62 -16.14 18.80
C THR A 73 0.41 -17.42 18.02
N GLY A 74 1.49 -18.15 17.77
CA GLY A 74 1.41 -19.45 17.11
C GLY A 74 1.48 -19.38 15.58
N ASN A 75 2.00 -18.28 15.03
CA ASN A 75 2.10 -18.14 13.59
C ASN A 75 3.46 -18.57 13.08
N LYS A 76 3.47 -19.12 11.85
CA LYS A 76 4.65 -19.26 11.02
C LYS A 76 4.57 -18.25 9.90
N ILE A 77 5.58 -17.37 9.79
CA ILE A 77 5.64 -16.34 8.76
C ILE A 77 6.97 -16.49 8.03
N GLU A 78 6.86 -16.71 6.73
CA GLU A 78 7.99 -16.82 5.83
C GLU A 78 8.07 -15.56 4.97
N LEU A 79 9.24 -14.92 4.94
CA LEU A 79 9.52 -13.77 4.09
C LEU A 79 9.99 -14.28 2.73
N LEU A 80 9.23 -13.98 1.69
CA LEU A 80 9.53 -14.33 0.30
C LEU A 80 10.00 -13.08 -0.43
N GLN A 81 11.18 -13.15 -1.04
CA GLN A 81 11.76 -12.04 -1.77
C GLN A 81 11.67 -12.29 -3.26
N ASP A 82 11.37 -11.25 -4.00
CA ASP A 82 11.30 -11.19 -5.45
C ASP A 82 10.35 -12.20 -6.12
N GLY A 83 10.13 -12.05 -7.41
CA GLY A 83 9.19 -12.85 -8.17
C GLY A 83 9.49 -14.34 -8.13
N ASP A 84 10.77 -14.71 -8.18
CA ASP A 84 11.22 -16.11 -8.14
C ASP A 84 10.94 -16.77 -6.76
N GLY A 85 10.81 -15.97 -5.69
CA GLY A 85 10.45 -16.44 -4.37
C GLY A 85 8.93 -16.53 -4.16
N TYR A 86 8.18 -15.46 -4.43
CA TYR A 86 6.77 -15.41 -4.03
C TYR A 86 5.80 -15.98 -5.09
N PHE A 87 5.98 -15.79 -6.40
CA PHE A 87 5.02 -16.28 -7.40
C PHE A 87 4.90 -17.80 -7.44
N PRO A 88 6.00 -18.58 -7.45
CA PRO A 88 5.89 -20.04 -7.37
C PRO A 88 5.20 -20.53 -6.12
N ALA A 89 5.48 -19.92 -4.95
CA ALA A 89 4.86 -20.29 -3.67
C ALA A 89 3.34 -20.01 -3.68
N MET A 90 2.91 -18.86 -4.20
CA MET A 90 1.50 -18.50 -4.31
C MET A 90 0.76 -19.38 -5.31
N LEU A 91 1.34 -19.63 -6.50
CA LEU A 91 0.75 -20.51 -7.52
C LEU A 91 0.65 -21.96 -7.03
N ALA A 92 1.66 -22.45 -6.30
CA ALA A 92 1.61 -23.76 -5.67
C ALA A 92 0.49 -23.87 -4.63
N ALA A 93 0.30 -22.83 -3.79
CA ALA A 93 -0.78 -22.78 -2.83
C ALA A 93 -2.16 -22.79 -3.53
N ILE A 94 -2.36 -21.97 -4.57
CA ILE A 94 -3.60 -21.94 -5.35
C ILE A 94 -3.88 -23.33 -5.95
N ARG A 95 -2.90 -23.95 -6.65
CA ARG A 95 -3.08 -25.28 -7.25
C ARG A 95 -3.31 -26.37 -6.21
N GLY A 96 -2.83 -26.18 -4.99
CA GLY A 96 -3.06 -27.08 -3.83
C GLY A 96 -4.43 -26.95 -3.19
N ALA A 97 -5.19 -25.90 -3.48
CA ALA A 97 -6.48 -25.59 -2.88
C ALA A 97 -7.49 -26.75 -3.02
N LYS A 98 -8.23 -27.03 -1.95
CA LYS A 98 -9.24 -28.11 -1.89
C LYS A 98 -10.66 -27.59 -1.74
N LYS A 99 -10.84 -26.40 -1.16
CA LYS A 99 -12.11 -25.84 -0.76
C LYS A 99 -12.33 -24.44 -1.29
N THR A 100 -11.41 -23.52 -0.96
CA THR A 100 -11.61 -22.10 -1.23
C THR A 100 -10.31 -21.41 -1.66
N VAL A 101 -10.43 -20.44 -2.57
CA VAL A 101 -9.39 -19.47 -2.90
C VAL A 101 -10.02 -18.09 -2.88
N ASN A 102 -9.54 -17.23 -1.98
CA ASN A 102 -9.93 -15.82 -1.89
C ASN A 102 -8.74 -14.96 -2.29
N PHE A 103 -8.85 -14.27 -3.42
CA PHE A 103 -7.77 -13.51 -4.04
C PHE A 103 -8.17 -12.05 -4.20
N GLN A 104 -7.39 -11.15 -3.62
CA GLN A 104 -7.55 -9.71 -3.74
C GLN A 104 -6.23 -9.04 -4.12
N ALA A 105 -6.26 -8.11 -5.08
CA ALA A 105 -5.09 -7.37 -5.51
C ALA A 105 -5.43 -5.96 -5.98
N TYR A 106 -4.44 -5.06 -5.90
CA TYR A 106 -4.53 -3.72 -6.48
C TYR A 106 -4.23 -3.77 -7.99
N ILE A 107 -3.11 -4.38 -8.38
CA ILE A 107 -2.65 -4.47 -9.78
C ILE A 107 -2.59 -5.93 -10.24
N VAL A 108 -3.30 -6.23 -11.31
CA VAL A 108 -3.16 -7.46 -12.10
C VAL A 108 -3.16 -7.08 -13.57
N TYR A 109 -2.14 -7.52 -14.32
CA TYR A 109 -2.00 -7.27 -15.75
C TYR A 109 -2.35 -8.51 -16.57
N SER A 110 -2.83 -8.32 -17.79
CA SER A 110 -2.97 -9.38 -18.79
C SER A 110 -1.62 -9.65 -19.47
N ASP A 111 -0.70 -10.18 -18.69
CA ASP A 111 0.65 -10.59 -19.08
C ASP A 111 0.97 -11.99 -18.56
N LYS A 112 2.21 -12.44 -18.75
CA LYS A 112 2.65 -13.79 -18.37
C LYS A 112 2.35 -14.16 -16.91
N ILE A 113 2.52 -13.22 -15.98
CA ILE A 113 2.25 -13.46 -14.55
C ILE A 113 0.73 -13.47 -14.28
N GLY A 114 0.00 -12.46 -14.75
CA GLY A 114 -1.45 -12.42 -14.58
C GLY A 114 -2.14 -13.62 -15.23
N TRP A 115 -1.68 -14.07 -16.40
CA TRP A 115 -2.21 -15.29 -17.04
C TRP A 115 -1.91 -16.54 -16.23
N ALA A 116 -0.73 -16.65 -15.62
CA ALA A 116 -0.40 -17.80 -14.76
C ALA A 116 -1.34 -17.89 -13.56
N PHE A 117 -1.67 -16.73 -12.93
CA PHE A 117 -2.66 -16.67 -11.83
C PHE A 117 -4.07 -16.98 -12.34
N ARG A 118 -4.52 -16.34 -13.42
CA ARG A 118 -5.82 -16.61 -14.06
C ARG A 118 -5.99 -18.13 -14.33
N ASP A 119 -5.01 -18.75 -14.96
CA ASP A 119 -5.09 -20.16 -15.35
C ASP A 119 -5.13 -21.09 -14.13
N ALA A 120 -4.37 -20.78 -13.06
CA ALA A 120 -4.42 -21.51 -11.80
C ALA A 120 -5.78 -21.39 -11.09
N LEU A 121 -6.39 -20.19 -11.10
CA LEU A 121 -7.73 -19.94 -10.56
C LEU A 121 -8.80 -20.69 -11.36
N ILE A 122 -8.73 -20.65 -12.69
CA ILE A 122 -9.62 -21.39 -13.59
C ILE A 122 -9.50 -22.91 -13.36
N GLU A 123 -8.28 -23.42 -13.23
CA GLU A 123 -8.03 -24.83 -12.93
C GLU A 123 -8.73 -25.26 -11.64
N ARG A 124 -8.64 -24.46 -10.59
CA ARG A 124 -9.27 -24.80 -9.31
C ARG A 124 -10.78 -24.66 -9.33
N ALA A 125 -11.32 -23.64 -9.98
CA ALA A 125 -12.77 -23.50 -10.16
C ALA A 125 -13.37 -24.71 -10.91
N ARG A 126 -12.71 -25.16 -11.98
CA ARG A 126 -13.12 -26.41 -12.70
C ARG A 126 -13.01 -27.66 -11.84
N ALA A 127 -12.14 -27.68 -10.85
CA ALA A 127 -12.03 -28.77 -9.88
C ALA A 127 -13.05 -28.69 -8.73
N GLY A 128 -13.96 -27.72 -8.74
CA GLY A 128 -15.01 -27.54 -7.75
C GLY A 128 -14.60 -26.73 -6.54
N VAL A 129 -13.44 -26.05 -6.57
CA VAL A 129 -13.00 -25.11 -5.52
C VAL A 129 -13.77 -23.80 -5.67
N GLU A 130 -14.26 -23.25 -4.57
CA GLU A 130 -14.87 -21.91 -4.58
C GLU A 130 -13.80 -20.83 -4.76
N VAL A 131 -13.79 -20.17 -5.90
CA VAL A 131 -12.83 -19.14 -6.24
C VAL A 131 -13.49 -17.76 -6.23
N ARG A 132 -12.93 -16.84 -5.43
CA ARG A 132 -13.36 -15.44 -5.35
C ARG A 132 -12.19 -14.53 -5.71
N VAL A 133 -12.45 -13.60 -6.62
CA VAL A 133 -11.47 -12.64 -7.12
C VAL A 133 -12.00 -11.23 -6.96
N LEU A 134 -11.28 -10.40 -6.23
CA LEU A 134 -11.64 -9.01 -5.97
C LEU A 134 -10.47 -8.10 -6.34
N LEU A 135 -10.57 -7.37 -7.42
CA LEU A 135 -9.50 -6.50 -7.91
C LEU A 135 -9.88 -5.02 -7.77
N ASP A 136 -8.91 -4.15 -7.52
CA ASP A 136 -9.20 -2.71 -7.52
C ASP A 136 -9.54 -2.21 -8.92
N GLY A 137 -10.61 -1.40 -9.02
CA GLY A 137 -11.12 -0.93 -10.31
C GLY A 137 -10.20 0.04 -11.04
N LEU A 138 -9.28 0.75 -10.34
CA LEU A 138 -8.30 1.64 -10.96
C LEU A 138 -7.02 0.87 -11.29
N GLY A 139 -6.45 0.16 -10.31
CA GLY A 139 -5.17 -0.52 -10.47
C GLY A 139 -5.20 -1.64 -11.51
N SER A 140 -6.30 -2.39 -11.57
CA SER A 140 -6.45 -3.52 -12.51
C SER A 140 -7.36 -3.23 -13.70
N GLY A 141 -8.33 -2.30 -13.56
CA GLY A 141 -9.40 -2.12 -14.54
C GLY A 141 -8.96 -1.71 -15.95
N TRP A 142 -7.79 -1.07 -16.08
CA TRP A 142 -7.22 -0.69 -17.39
C TRP A 142 -6.23 -1.72 -17.93
N ASN A 143 -5.70 -2.58 -17.08
CA ASN A 143 -4.57 -3.45 -17.37
C ASN A 143 -4.97 -4.92 -17.52
N LEU A 144 -6.16 -5.28 -17.04
CA LEU A 144 -6.73 -6.61 -17.18
C LEU A 144 -7.76 -6.64 -18.31
N ASN A 145 -7.57 -7.53 -19.29
CA ASN A 145 -8.49 -7.67 -20.42
C ASN A 145 -9.82 -8.27 -19.98
N ASN A 146 -10.91 -7.75 -20.51
CA ASN A 146 -12.25 -8.29 -20.27
C ASN A 146 -12.38 -9.77 -20.66
N SER A 147 -11.60 -10.25 -21.63
CA SER A 147 -11.57 -11.66 -22.00
C SER A 147 -11.06 -12.55 -20.87
N ASP A 148 -10.04 -12.10 -20.12
CA ASP A 148 -9.49 -12.86 -19.00
C ASP A 148 -10.48 -12.96 -17.85
N VAL A 149 -11.19 -11.87 -17.55
CA VAL A 149 -12.30 -11.84 -16.58
C VAL A 149 -13.38 -12.82 -16.98
N LYS A 150 -13.85 -12.72 -18.24
CA LYS A 150 -14.90 -13.60 -18.76
C LYS A 150 -14.56 -15.08 -18.70
N MET A 151 -13.30 -15.44 -19.02
CA MET A 151 -12.83 -16.83 -18.90
C MET A 151 -12.91 -17.35 -17.46
N MET A 152 -12.64 -16.51 -16.45
CA MET A 152 -12.78 -16.88 -15.03
C MET A 152 -14.27 -17.03 -14.64
N GLU A 153 -15.12 -16.10 -15.05
CA GLU A 153 -16.56 -16.15 -14.75
C GLU A 153 -17.26 -17.34 -15.39
N GLU A 154 -16.91 -17.71 -16.63
CA GLU A 154 -17.46 -18.86 -17.37
C GLU A 154 -17.24 -20.20 -16.68
N VAL A 155 -16.21 -20.31 -15.83
CA VAL A 155 -15.93 -21.53 -15.05
C VAL A 155 -16.42 -21.47 -13.61
N GLY A 156 -17.13 -20.38 -13.24
CA GLY A 156 -17.75 -20.21 -11.93
C GLY A 156 -16.90 -19.44 -10.90
N CYS A 157 -15.80 -18.78 -11.29
CA CYS A 157 -15.15 -17.84 -10.40
C CYS A 157 -16.08 -16.65 -10.13
N LYS A 158 -16.26 -16.27 -8.87
CA LYS A 158 -16.93 -15.03 -8.49
C LYS A 158 -15.94 -13.88 -8.63
N PHE A 159 -16.18 -12.95 -9.55
CA PHE A 159 -15.30 -11.83 -9.84
C PHE A 159 -15.98 -10.48 -9.62
N ALA A 160 -15.26 -9.50 -9.07
CA ALA A 160 -15.69 -8.11 -9.09
C ALA A 160 -14.50 -7.13 -9.06
N TYR A 161 -14.77 -5.92 -9.55
CA TYR A 161 -13.91 -4.77 -9.29
C TYR A 161 -14.39 -4.04 -8.01
N TYR A 162 -13.48 -3.86 -7.07
CA TYR A 162 -13.69 -2.99 -5.92
C TYR A 162 -13.57 -1.53 -6.34
N HIS A 163 -14.55 -0.70 -6.02
CA HIS A 163 -14.65 0.71 -6.42
C HIS A 163 -14.39 0.95 -7.92
N PRO A 164 -15.22 0.43 -8.83
CA PRO A 164 -15.05 0.62 -10.27
C PRO A 164 -15.11 2.11 -10.62
N ILE A 165 -14.30 2.54 -11.61
CA ILE A 165 -14.07 3.96 -11.96
C ILE A 165 -15.36 4.64 -12.50
N LEU A 166 -16.18 3.93 -13.24
CA LEU A 166 -17.44 4.44 -13.83
C LEU A 166 -18.63 4.43 -12.85
N SER A 167 -18.36 4.47 -11.55
CA SER A 167 -19.42 4.58 -10.56
C SER A 167 -19.86 6.05 -10.42
N TRP A 168 -21.17 6.30 -10.33
CA TRP A 168 -21.74 7.62 -10.00
C TRP A 168 -21.31 8.13 -8.62
N ARG A 169 -20.60 7.32 -7.86
CA ARG A 169 -20.08 7.61 -6.53
C ARG A 169 -18.67 8.18 -6.61
N VAL A 170 -18.59 9.47 -6.92
CA VAL A 170 -17.32 10.23 -7.00
C VAL A 170 -16.53 10.14 -5.69
N ASP A 171 -17.22 10.04 -4.54
CA ASP A 171 -16.62 9.84 -3.22
C ASP A 171 -15.78 8.56 -3.10
N ARG A 172 -16.09 7.52 -3.91
CA ARG A 172 -15.36 6.25 -3.95
C ARG A 172 -14.23 6.22 -4.99
N THR A 173 -14.26 7.14 -5.95
CA THR A 173 -13.29 7.12 -7.05
C THR A 173 -11.85 7.36 -6.58
N ASN A 174 -11.64 8.14 -5.53
CA ASN A 174 -10.31 8.39 -4.96
C ASN A 174 -9.87 7.33 -3.93
N ARG A 175 -10.81 6.59 -3.35
CA ARG A 175 -10.52 5.54 -2.36
C ARG A 175 -10.18 4.25 -3.07
N ARG A 176 -8.97 3.72 -2.84
CA ARG A 176 -8.48 2.52 -3.52
C ARG A 176 -8.22 1.41 -2.51
N SER A 177 -8.57 0.20 -2.89
CA SER A 177 -8.10 -0.97 -2.15
C SER A 177 -6.66 -1.27 -2.57
N HIS A 178 -5.73 -0.95 -1.69
CA HIS A 178 -4.31 -1.25 -1.91
C HIS A 178 -3.89 -2.56 -1.22
N ARG A 179 -4.83 -3.31 -0.67
CA ARG A 179 -4.60 -4.62 -0.04
C ARG A 179 -4.24 -5.66 -1.09
N ARG A 180 -3.28 -6.54 -0.76
CA ARG A 180 -2.91 -7.75 -1.51
C ARG A 180 -3.13 -8.91 -0.58
N ILE A 181 -4.10 -9.75 -0.88
CA ILE A 181 -4.51 -10.87 -0.04
C ILE A 181 -4.72 -12.09 -0.93
N LEU A 182 -4.07 -13.19 -0.57
CA LEU A 182 -4.45 -14.50 -1.06
C LEU A 182 -4.65 -15.39 0.16
N VAL A 183 -5.85 -15.96 0.32
CA VAL A 183 -6.13 -16.96 1.34
C VAL A 183 -6.60 -18.24 0.66
N VAL A 184 -5.96 -19.34 0.99
CA VAL A 184 -6.26 -20.66 0.44
C VAL A 184 -6.75 -21.57 1.57
N ASP A 185 -7.96 -22.13 1.38
CA ASP A 185 -8.64 -23.05 2.31
C ASP A 185 -8.76 -22.49 3.74
N GLY A 186 -8.68 -21.17 3.92
CA GLY A 186 -8.62 -20.51 5.23
C GLY A 186 -7.39 -20.89 6.07
N ARG A 187 -6.36 -21.53 5.50
CA ARG A 187 -5.21 -22.13 6.22
C ARG A 187 -3.86 -21.55 5.85
N VAL A 188 -3.70 -21.08 4.62
CA VAL A 188 -2.48 -20.46 4.14
C VAL A 188 -2.84 -19.09 3.60
N GLY A 189 -2.14 -18.06 4.09
CA GLY A 189 -2.32 -16.69 3.66
C GLY A 189 -1.07 -16.11 3.03
N PHE A 190 -1.25 -15.13 2.13
CA PHE A 190 -0.17 -14.31 1.59
C PHE A 190 -0.59 -12.84 1.62
N THR A 191 0.35 -11.96 1.99
CA THR A 191 0.18 -10.51 1.91
C THR A 191 1.53 -9.80 1.79
N GLY A 192 1.51 -8.57 1.28
CA GLY A 192 2.71 -7.75 1.06
C GLY A 192 2.47 -6.62 0.07
N GLY A 193 3.52 -6.14 -0.61
CA GLY A 193 3.49 -4.97 -1.49
C GLY A 193 3.29 -5.25 -2.98
N ILE A 194 3.35 -6.51 -3.42
CA ILE A 194 3.52 -6.86 -4.83
C ILE A 194 2.32 -6.51 -5.73
N GLY A 195 2.61 -6.29 -7.03
CA GLY A 195 1.63 -6.38 -8.09
C GLY A 195 1.75 -7.71 -8.84
N PHE A 196 0.71 -8.09 -9.54
CA PHE A 196 0.65 -9.33 -10.32
C PHE A 196 0.88 -9.01 -11.79
N ALA A 197 2.12 -8.68 -12.12
CA ALA A 197 2.57 -8.30 -13.44
C ALA A 197 4.04 -8.69 -13.66
N GLU A 198 4.46 -8.70 -14.92
CA GLU A 198 5.77 -9.22 -15.33
C GLU A 198 6.94 -8.45 -14.68
N GLN A 199 6.76 -7.15 -14.40
CA GLN A 199 7.77 -6.34 -13.73
C GLN A 199 8.06 -6.76 -12.27
N TRP A 200 7.20 -7.51 -11.61
CA TRP A 200 7.46 -8.11 -10.29
C TRP A 200 8.01 -9.54 -10.40
N SER A 201 8.31 -10.04 -11.61
CA SER A 201 8.91 -11.37 -11.80
C SER A 201 10.43 -11.33 -11.64
N GLY A 202 11.07 -12.53 -11.63
CA GLY A 202 12.51 -12.65 -11.52
C GLY A 202 13.05 -12.41 -10.11
N HIS A 203 14.31 -11.96 -10.03
CA HIS A 203 15.07 -11.76 -8.79
C HIS A 203 15.75 -10.38 -8.75
N ALA A 204 15.05 -9.35 -9.21
CA ALA A 204 15.56 -7.97 -9.27
C ALA A 204 16.85 -7.81 -10.08
N GLN A 205 17.03 -8.63 -11.11
CA GLN A 205 18.26 -8.76 -11.89
C GLN A 205 18.55 -7.62 -12.85
N ASP A 206 17.53 -6.80 -13.18
CA ASP A 206 17.66 -5.66 -14.10
C ASP A 206 16.54 -4.64 -13.86
N ALA A 207 16.60 -3.51 -14.56
CA ALA A 207 15.67 -2.40 -14.42
C ALA A 207 14.17 -2.74 -14.67
N ASN A 208 13.87 -3.85 -15.35
CA ASN A 208 12.51 -4.26 -15.65
C ASN A 208 11.93 -5.24 -14.63
N HIS A 209 12.75 -5.76 -13.71
CA HIS A 209 12.35 -6.70 -12.68
C HIS A 209 12.54 -6.08 -11.30
N TRP A 210 11.42 -5.74 -10.66
CA TRP A 210 11.39 -4.94 -9.43
C TRP A 210 11.74 -5.78 -8.20
N HIS A 211 12.35 -5.12 -7.22
CA HIS A 211 12.59 -5.71 -5.92
C HIS A 211 11.41 -5.46 -4.98
N ASP A 212 10.80 -6.53 -4.46
CA ASP A 212 9.69 -6.46 -3.52
C ASP A 212 9.64 -7.71 -2.61
N VAL A 213 8.79 -7.68 -1.58
CA VAL A 213 8.66 -8.77 -0.61
C VAL A 213 7.20 -9.14 -0.38
N GLN A 214 7.00 -10.41 -0.02
CA GLN A 214 5.70 -10.99 0.32
C GLN A 214 5.83 -11.89 1.54
N ALA A 215 4.80 -11.95 2.39
CA ALA A 215 4.72 -12.95 3.44
C ALA A 215 3.88 -14.14 3.00
N ARG A 216 4.35 -15.33 3.35
CA ARG A 216 3.53 -16.54 3.45
C ARG A 216 3.25 -16.81 4.92
N VAL A 217 1.98 -16.96 5.26
CA VAL A 217 1.49 -17.06 6.64
C VAL A 217 0.75 -18.37 6.84
N GLU A 218 1.04 -19.06 7.93
CA GLU A 218 0.28 -20.19 8.45
C GLU A 218 0.03 -19.98 9.95
N GLY A 219 -1.08 -20.54 10.47
CA GLY A 219 -1.49 -20.38 11.87
C GLY A 219 -2.63 -19.38 12.05
N PRO A 220 -2.92 -18.97 13.30
CA PRO A 220 -4.10 -18.17 13.63
C PRO A 220 -4.24 -16.85 12.86
N LEU A 221 -3.14 -16.20 12.49
CA LEU A 221 -3.12 -14.93 11.75
C LEU A 221 -3.82 -15.02 10.38
N VAL A 222 -3.93 -16.22 9.79
CA VAL A 222 -4.65 -16.41 8.51
C VAL A 222 -6.11 -15.98 8.64
N SER A 223 -6.72 -16.12 9.81
CA SER A 223 -8.10 -15.67 10.04
C SER A 223 -8.25 -14.15 9.93
N GLU A 224 -7.23 -13.38 10.32
CA GLU A 224 -7.25 -11.92 10.16
C GLU A 224 -7.11 -11.51 8.69
N LEU A 225 -6.27 -12.21 7.91
CA LEU A 225 -6.19 -12.00 6.47
C LEU A 225 -7.51 -12.33 5.76
N GLN A 226 -8.17 -13.41 6.20
CA GLN A 226 -9.50 -13.81 5.72
C GLN A 226 -10.56 -12.75 6.06
N ASN A 227 -10.56 -12.22 7.28
CA ASN A 227 -11.45 -11.14 7.70
C ASN A 227 -11.21 -9.86 6.88
N ALA A 228 -9.95 -9.53 6.60
CA ALA A 228 -9.59 -8.37 5.78
C ALA A 228 -10.07 -8.50 4.34
N PHE A 229 -10.08 -9.71 3.77
CA PHE A 229 -10.70 -10.01 2.48
C PHE A 229 -12.22 -9.90 2.56
N GLU A 230 -12.84 -10.54 3.54
CA GLU A 230 -14.31 -10.59 3.72
C GLU A 230 -14.91 -9.19 3.86
N GLU A 231 -14.24 -8.29 4.56
CA GLU A 231 -14.68 -6.90 4.70
C GLU A 231 -14.95 -6.25 3.34
N HIS A 232 -14.03 -6.38 2.39
CA HIS A 232 -14.21 -5.83 1.04
C HIS A 232 -15.19 -6.65 0.21
N TRP A 233 -15.25 -7.96 0.46
CA TRP A 233 -16.22 -8.85 -0.19
C TRP A 233 -17.65 -8.46 0.16
N ILE A 234 -17.95 -8.27 1.46
CA ILE A 234 -19.27 -7.82 1.94
C ILE A 234 -19.63 -6.46 1.35
N LYS A 235 -18.67 -5.51 1.35
CA LYS A 235 -18.91 -4.17 0.77
C LYS A 235 -19.24 -4.22 -0.73
N THR A 236 -18.81 -5.27 -1.44
CA THR A 236 -18.99 -5.42 -2.89
C THR A 236 -20.22 -6.24 -3.24
N PHE A 237 -20.41 -7.38 -2.59
CA PHE A 237 -21.47 -8.35 -2.92
C PHE A 237 -22.61 -8.39 -1.91
N GLY A 238 -22.45 -7.84 -0.70
CA GLY A 238 -23.40 -8.01 0.39
C GLY A 238 -23.47 -9.45 0.94
N GLU A 239 -22.48 -10.29 0.56
CA GLU A 239 -22.40 -11.70 0.95
C GLU A 239 -21.37 -11.87 2.08
N THR A 240 -21.77 -12.49 3.18
CA THR A 240 -20.86 -12.89 4.26
C THR A 240 -20.26 -14.26 3.96
N LEU A 241 -18.98 -14.43 4.26
CA LEU A 241 -18.30 -15.71 4.20
C LEU A 241 -18.47 -16.42 5.55
N SER A 242 -18.75 -17.71 5.55
CA SER A 242 -18.99 -18.46 6.77
C SER A 242 -18.65 -19.94 6.62
N GLY A 243 -18.58 -20.64 7.76
CA GLY A 243 -18.31 -22.07 7.81
C GLY A 243 -16.83 -22.44 7.85
N ALA A 244 -16.58 -23.72 8.12
CA ALA A 244 -15.23 -24.25 8.36
C ALA A 244 -14.33 -24.25 7.10
N ASP A 245 -14.92 -24.14 5.91
CA ASP A 245 -14.15 -24.06 4.65
C ASP A 245 -13.54 -22.67 4.48
N GLN A 246 -14.16 -21.63 5.06
CA GLN A 246 -13.66 -20.24 5.04
C GLN A 246 -12.88 -19.88 6.31
N PHE A 247 -13.37 -20.35 7.47
CA PHE A 247 -12.82 -20.10 8.80
C PHE A 247 -12.60 -21.43 9.55
N PRO A 248 -11.62 -22.25 9.13
CA PRO A 248 -11.30 -23.47 9.86
C PRO A 248 -10.73 -23.14 11.23
N ALA A 249 -10.89 -24.04 12.19
CA ALA A 249 -10.15 -23.95 13.45
C ALA A 249 -8.65 -24.09 13.15
N LEU A 250 -7.88 -23.05 13.48
CA LEU A 250 -6.44 -22.97 13.25
C LEU A 250 -5.70 -23.20 14.57
N GLY A 251 -4.85 -24.23 14.60
CA GLY A 251 -3.86 -24.43 15.65
C GLY A 251 -2.57 -23.66 15.37
N PRO A 252 -1.63 -23.66 16.32
CA PRO A 252 -0.32 -23.06 16.12
C PRO A 252 0.45 -23.78 14.99
N ALA A 253 1.08 -23.00 14.10
CA ALA A 253 1.97 -23.47 13.05
C ALA A 253 3.44 -23.09 13.32
N GLY A 254 3.69 -22.20 14.27
CA GLY A 254 4.97 -21.68 14.69
C GLY A 254 4.85 -20.94 16.01
N GLU A 255 5.77 -20.02 16.29
CA GLU A 255 5.80 -19.29 17.56
C GLU A 255 5.68 -17.78 17.40
N ILE A 256 5.67 -17.27 16.16
CA ILE A 256 5.66 -15.83 15.87
C ILE A 256 4.37 -15.20 16.41
N ARG A 257 4.53 -14.09 17.12
CA ARG A 257 3.43 -13.18 17.49
C ARG A 257 3.29 -12.10 16.43
N ALA A 258 2.09 -11.95 15.88
CA ALA A 258 1.81 -10.97 14.87
C ALA A 258 0.33 -10.58 14.84
N GLN A 259 0.04 -9.46 14.18
CA GLN A 259 -1.33 -9.01 13.87
C GLN A 259 -1.39 -8.43 12.46
N ALA A 260 -2.54 -8.50 11.83
CA ALA A 260 -2.81 -7.81 10.59
C ALA A 260 -3.46 -6.45 10.89
N ILE A 261 -2.84 -5.38 10.42
CA ILE A 261 -3.33 -4.02 10.60
C ILE A 261 -3.99 -3.58 9.32
N THR A 262 -5.31 -3.37 9.36
CA THR A 262 -6.08 -2.86 8.23
C THR A 262 -6.37 -1.38 8.42
N SER A 263 -6.14 -0.57 7.39
CA SER A 263 -6.61 0.80 7.35
C SER A 263 -7.90 0.93 6.55
N HIS A 264 -8.66 1.93 6.88
CA HIS A 264 -9.91 2.29 6.21
C HIS A 264 -9.86 3.76 5.83
N SER A 265 -10.34 4.10 4.64
CA SER A 265 -10.40 5.48 4.19
C SER A 265 -11.15 6.37 5.19
N PHE A 266 -10.52 7.46 5.62
CA PHE A 266 -11.08 8.46 6.54
C PHE A 266 -11.45 7.94 7.94
N SER A 267 -10.87 6.85 8.39
CA SER A 267 -10.93 6.40 9.77
C SER A 267 -9.65 6.79 10.53
N MET A 268 -9.57 6.38 11.78
CA MET A 268 -8.29 6.38 12.50
C MET A 268 -7.23 5.73 11.61
N ALA A 269 -6.06 6.34 11.49
CA ALA A 269 -4.96 5.88 10.64
C ALA A 269 -4.07 4.88 11.42
N PRO A 270 -4.43 3.59 11.50
CA PRO A 270 -3.78 2.65 12.40
C PRO A 270 -2.32 2.39 12.02
N VAL A 271 -2.00 2.27 10.73
CA VAL A 271 -0.62 2.04 10.30
C VAL A 271 0.30 3.21 10.65
N PRO A 272 0.00 4.48 10.32
CA PRO A 272 0.80 5.62 10.76
C PRO A 272 0.95 5.73 12.28
N LEU A 273 -0.08 5.40 13.03
CA LEU A 273 -0.03 5.43 14.49
C LEU A 273 0.89 4.33 15.04
N THR A 274 0.84 3.11 14.48
CA THR A 274 1.79 2.04 14.81
C THR A 274 3.22 2.45 14.50
N GLN A 275 3.45 3.06 13.33
CA GLN A 275 4.75 3.61 12.97
C GLN A 275 5.22 4.66 13.98
N ALA A 276 4.34 5.60 14.36
CA ALA A 276 4.65 6.65 15.32
C ALA A 276 5.06 6.10 16.69
N ILE A 277 4.32 5.10 17.21
CA ILE A 277 4.66 4.42 18.47
C ILE A 277 6.01 3.71 18.35
N ALA A 278 6.25 2.99 17.25
CA ALA A 278 7.51 2.30 17.03
C ALA A 278 8.70 3.27 16.91
N PHE A 279 8.52 4.42 16.25
CA PHE A 279 9.55 5.47 16.18
C PHE A 279 9.85 6.08 17.56
N ALA A 280 8.81 6.33 18.36
CA ALA A 280 8.97 6.83 19.73
C ALA A 280 9.66 5.80 20.64
N ALA A 281 9.35 4.52 20.50
CA ALA A 281 9.86 3.43 21.32
C ALA A 281 11.27 2.93 20.92
N ALA A 282 11.77 3.31 19.74
CA ALA A 282 13.07 2.87 19.26
C ALA A 282 14.22 3.32 20.16
N GLU A 283 15.16 2.39 20.45
CA GLU A 283 16.32 2.60 21.30
C GLU A 283 17.66 2.51 20.54
N LYS A 284 17.72 1.70 19.46
CA LYS A 284 18.97 1.42 18.74
C LYS A 284 18.89 1.80 17.28
N ARG A 285 17.88 1.36 16.57
CA ARG A 285 17.78 1.56 15.12
C ARG A 285 16.35 1.56 14.60
N ILE A 286 16.11 2.36 13.58
CA ILE A 286 14.91 2.35 12.75
C ILE A 286 15.39 2.25 11.31
N TRP A 287 15.14 1.13 10.64
CA TRP A 287 15.49 0.94 9.25
C TRP A 287 14.22 0.76 8.41
N ILE A 288 14.07 1.58 7.38
CA ILE A 288 12.87 1.66 6.57
C ILE A 288 13.24 1.53 5.10
N THR A 289 12.59 0.60 4.40
CA THR A 289 12.57 0.54 2.93
C THR A 289 11.19 0.93 2.45
N ASN A 290 11.09 1.93 1.58
CA ASN A 290 9.79 2.38 1.12
C ASN A 290 9.81 2.90 -0.33
N ALA A 291 8.90 2.37 -1.15
CA ALA A 291 8.80 2.68 -2.58
C ALA A 291 8.41 4.14 -2.84
N TYR A 292 7.43 4.65 -2.10
CA TYR A 292 6.94 6.02 -2.22
C TYR A 292 7.00 6.68 -0.85
N CYS A 293 8.13 7.39 -0.62
CA CYS A 293 8.47 7.94 0.68
C CYS A 293 8.21 9.44 0.72
N THR A 294 7.06 9.83 1.22
CA THR A 294 6.66 11.23 1.46
C THR A 294 6.12 11.39 2.89
N PRO A 295 6.95 11.14 3.94
CA PRO A 295 6.50 11.12 5.32
C PRO A 295 5.83 12.43 5.73
N THR A 296 4.83 12.34 6.60
CA THR A 296 4.16 13.51 7.17
C THR A 296 5.12 14.31 8.06
N ASP A 297 4.76 15.55 8.37
CA ASP A 297 5.60 16.39 9.22
C ASP A 297 5.81 15.77 10.61
N ASP A 298 4.76 15.16 11.19
CA ASP A 298 4.85 14.46 12.48
C ASP A 298 5.76 13.25 12.42
N GLN A 299 5.71 12.45 11.33
CA GLN A 299 6.63 11.32 11.13
C GLN A 299 8.08 11.80 11.02
N VAL A 300 8.32 12.89 10.30
CA VAL A 300 9.65 13.52 10.21
C VAL A 300 10.13 13.93 11.59
N ASP A 301 9.31 14.59 12.40
CA ASP A 301 9.67 15.04 13.73
C ASP A 301 9.99 13.88 14.68
N LEU A 302 9.20 12.80 14.65
CA LEU A 302 9.46 11.60 15.44
C LEU A 302 10.79 10.93 15.05
N LEU A 303 11.08 10.82 13.76
CA LEU A 303 12.34 10.25 13.27
C LEU A 303 13.55 11.11 13.64
N VAL A 304 13.43 12.44 13.54
CA VAL A 304 14.49 13.36 13.97
C VAL A 304 14.72 13.27 15.49
N ARG A 305 13.65 13.21 16.28
CA ARG A 305 13.75 12.98 17.74
C ARG A 305 14.41 11.63 18.05
N ALA A 306 14.17 10.58 17.27
CA ALA A 306 14.85 9.31 17.43
C ALA A 306 16.38 9.46 17.20
N VAL A 307 16.80 10.17 16.15
CA VAL A 307 18.22 10.47 15.92
C VAL A 307 18.84 11.28 17.09
N GLN A 308 18.10 12.25 17.65
CA GLN A 308 18.55 13.01 18.83
C GLN A 308 18.77 12.11 20.06
N ARG A 309 18.03 11.01 20.17
CA ARG A 309 18.25 9.95 21.18
C ARG A 309 19.38 8.98 20.81
N GLN A 310 20.13 9.22 19.74
CA GLN A 310 21.22 8.37 19.22
C GLN A 310 20.73 7.09 18.54
N VAL A 311 19.48 7.03 18.10
CA VAL A 311 18.96 5.94 17.28
C VAL A 311 19.50 6.05 15.86
N ASP A 312 19.98 4.95 15.29
CA ASP A 312 20.43 4.89 13.89
C ASP A 312 19.22 4.78 12.94
N VAL A 313 18.85 5.90 12.33
CA VAL A 313 17.69 5.97 11.42
C VAL A 313 18.15 5.97 9.97
N ARG A 314 17.71 4.96 9.21
CA ARG A 314 18.10 4.80 7.80
C ARG A 314 16.88 4.53 6.92
N PHE A 315 16.91 5.12 5.73
CA PHE A 315 15.94 4.88 4.66
C PHE A 315 16.62 4.29 3.44
N ILE A 316 15.98 3.30 2.81
CA ILE A 316 16.24 2.90 1.44
C ILE A 316 15.01 3.29 0.60
N VAL A 317 15.24 4.04 -0.47
CA VAL A 317 14.22 4.57 -1.37
C VAL A 317 14.61 4.29 -2.83
N PRO A 318 13.69 4.37 -3.80
CA PRO A 318 14.03 4.18 -5.21
C PRO A 318 15.07 5.19 -5.70
N GLY A 319 16.09 4.67 -6.37
CA GLY A 319 17.16 5.43 -7.01
C GLY A 319 16.78 5.91 -8.42
N PRO A 320 17.63 5.65 -9.42
CA PRO A 320 17.38 6.09 -10.79
C PRO A 320 16.15 5.40 -11.42
N HIS A 321 15.88 4.16 -11.03
CA HIS A 321 14.72 3.41 -11.48
C HIS A 321 13.52 3.72 -10.60
N ASN A 322 12.56 4.45 -11.14
CA ASN A 322 11.34 4.87 -10.43
C ASN A 322 10.21 5.03 -11.45
N ASP A 323 9.07 4.39 -11.17
CA ASP A 323 7.87 4.42 -12.03
C ASP A 323 7.03 5.69 -11.84
N GLN A 324 7.24 6.43 -10.72
CA GLN A 324 6.49 7.62 -10.33
C GLN A 324 7.44 8.84 -10.10
N PRO A 325 8.02 9.44 -11.15
CA PRO A 325 8.98 10.53 -11.00
C PRO A 325 8.43 11.74 -10.24
N LEU A 326 7.12 12.04 -10.37
CA LEU A 326 6.46 13.13 -9.65
C LEU A 326 6.36 12.85 -8.16
N THR A 327 6.02 11.61 -7.78
CA THR A 327 5.98 11.17 -6.38
C THR A 327 7.38 11.21 -5.76
N LYS A 328 8.42 10.80 -6.51
CA LYS A 328 9.81 10.93 -6.08
C LYS A 328 10.19 12.39 -5.82
N SER A 329 9.78 13.31 -6.70
CA SER A 329 10.04 14.76 -6.53
C SER A 329 9.32 15.31 -5.29
N ALA A 330 8.06 14.90 -5.06
CA ALA A 330 7.33 15.27 -3.84
C ALA A 330 7.98 14.71 -2.57
N GLY A 331 8.48 13.47 -2.60
CA GLY A 331 9.20 12.85 -1.49
C GLY A 331 10.50 13.58 -1.15
N ARG A 332 11.25 14.00 -2.16
CA ARG A 332 12.50 14.76 -1.97
C ARG A 332 12.29 16.07 -1.20
N ALA A 333 11.12 16.68 -1.25
CA ALA A 333 10.81 17.86 -0.45
C ALA A 333 10.94 17.60 1.07
N ALA A 334 10.66 16.38 1.53
CA ALA A 334 10.82 16.00 2.94
C ALA A 334 12.28 15.65 3.33
N TYR A 335 13.14 15.33 2.34
CA TYR A 335 14.53 14.91 2.61
C TYR A 335 15.34 15.96 3.34
N GLY A 336 15.11 17.25 3.08
CA GLY A 336 15.83 18.34 3.72
C GLY A 336 15.79 18.24 5.24
N ARG A 337 14.60 18.16 5.82
CA ARG A 337 14.40 18.07 7.26
C ARG A 337 14.96 16.76 7.85
N LEU A 338 14.78 15.64 7.15
CA LEU A 338 15.31 14.33 7.56
C LEU A 338 16.84 14.36 7.60
N LEU A 339 17.50 14.81 6.52
CA LEU A 339 18.95 14.88 6.39
C LEU A 339 19.58 15.89 7.38
N GLU A 340 18.93 17.06 7.57
CA GLU A 340 19.35 18.05 8.58
C GLU A 340 19.21 17.52 9.99
N GLY A 341 18.20 16.66 10.22
CA GLY A 341 17.99 15.95 11.47
C GLY A 341 18.92 14.75 11.69
N GLY A 342 19.79 14.42 10.73
CA GLY A 342 20.77 13.33 10.85
C GLY A 342 20.26 11.95 10.41
N VAL A 343 19.07 11.87 9.83
CA VAL A 343 18.57 10.65 9.18
C VAL A 343 19.38 10.36 7.92
N LYS A 344 19.76 9.11 7.69
CA LYS A 344 20.51 8.68 6.51
C LYS A 344 19.56 8.16 5.44
N ILE A 345 19.70 8.62 4.21
CA ILE A 345 18.88 8.24 3.07
C ILE A 345 19.76 7.59 2.01
N PHE A 346 19.34 6.42 1.51
CA PHE A 346 20.06 5.65 0.50
C PHE A 346 19.14 5.41 -0.69
N GLU A 347 19.62 5.65 -1.90
CA GLU A 347 18.92 5.38 -3.15
C GLU A 347 19.37 4.03 -3.71
N TYR A 348 18.44 3.07 -3.83
CA TYR A 348 18.66 1.75 -4.41
C TYR A 348 18.93 1.85 -5.90
N GLN A 349 20.00 1.22 -6.39
CA GLN A 349 20.50 1.45 -7.74
C GLN A 349 20.05 0.44 -8.80
N PRO A 350 19.94 -0.88 -8.53
CA PRO A 350 19.80 -1.88 -9.59
C PRO A 350 18.48 -1.81 -10.35
N THR A 351 17.38 -1.58 -9.65
CA THR A 351 16.03 -1.59 -10.21
C THR A 351 15.09 -0.74 -9.36
N MET A 352 13.78 -0.73 -9.69
CA MET A 352 12.76 -0.18 -8.78
C MET A 352 12.68 -1.04 -7.52
N ILE A 353 12.97 -0.45 -6.35
CA ILE A 353 12.64 -1.07 -5.07
C ILE A 353 11.22 -0.71 -4.69
N HIS A 354 10.32 -1.70 -4.68
CA HIS A 354 8.90 -1.48 -4.43
C HIS A 354 8.47 -1.96 -3.04
N THR A 355 9.41 -2.42 -2.23
CA THR A 355 9.21 -2.87 -0.84
C THR A 355 8.66 -1.76 0.05
N LYS A 356 7.74 -2.11 0.96
CA LYS A 356 7.23 -1.27 2.04
C LYS A 356 7.42 -2.02 3.35
N ALA A 357 8.53 -1.75 4.01
CA ALA A 357 8.93 -2.48 5.20
C ALA A 357 9.72 -1.60 6.16
N MET A 358 9.57 -1.86 7.45
CA MET A 358 10.45 -1.31 8.47
C MET A 358 10.79 -2.36 9.53
N VAL A 359 11.94 -2.19 10.13
CA VAL A 359 12.37 -2.95 11.30
C VAL A 359 12.92 -2.02 12.37
N VAL A 360 12.52 -2.25 13.61
CA VAL A 360 12.93 -1.47 14.78
C VAL A 360 13.60 -2.40 15.79
N ASP A 361 14.86 -2.08 16.10
CA ASP A 361 15.69 -2.76 17.11
C ASP A 361 15.82 -4.29 16.92
N GLY A 362 15.59 -4.78 15.70
CA GLY A 362 15.61 -6.22 15.37
C GLY A 362 14.55 -7.04 16.09
N MET A 363 13.48 -6.38 16.57
CA MET A 363 12.42 -7.02 17.33
C MET A 363 11.03 -6.77 16.76
N PHE A 364 10.74 -5.53 16.38
CA PHE A 364 9.48 -5.15 15.77
C PHE A 364 9.67 -4.96 14.26
N SER A 365 8.81 -5.60 13.46
CA SER A 365 8.77 -5.42 12.02
C SER A 365 7.36 -5.06 11.57
N LEU A 366 7.25 -4.12 10.64
CA LEU A 366 6.01 -3.77 9.98
C LEU A 366 6.25 -3.80 8.48
N PHE A 367 5.48 -4.60 7.75
CA PHE A 367 5.53 -4.59 6.30
C PHE A 367 4.20 -5.01 5.68
N GLY A 368 3.95 -4.55 4.45
CA GLY A 368 2.69 -4.84 3.77
C GLY A 368 2.47 -3.98 2.55
N SER A 369 1.30 -3.39 2.46
CA SER A 369 0.90 -2.59 1.31
C SER A 369 1.13 -1.08 1.48
N SER A 370 1.31 -0.60 2.72
CA SER A 370 1.31 0.83 3.04
C SER A 370 2.61 1.52 2.67
N ASN A 371 2.52 2.53 1.83
CA ASN A 371 3.63 3.46 1.64
C ASN A 371 3.71 4.45 2.81
N LEU A 372 4.89 5.03 2.99
CA LEU A 372 5.10 6.11 3.95
C LEU A 372 4.73 7.45 3.30
N ASP A 373 3.45 7.59 2.99
CA ASP A 373 2.87 8.75 2.32
C ASP A 373 1.47 9.08 2.86
N PRO A 374 0.98 10.32 2.64
CA PRO A 374 -0.35 10.72 3.10
C PRO A 374 -1.49 9.95 2.43
N ARG A 375 -1.30 9.46 1.18
CA ARG A 375 -2.32 8.71 0.47
C ARG A 375 -2.59 7.35 1.12
N SER A 376 -1.54 6.59 1.44
CA SER A 376 -1.67 5.34 2.19
C SER A 376 -2.18 5.55 3.60
N SER A 377 -1.82 6.70 4.20
CA SER A 377 -2.23 7.04 5.57
C SER A 377 -3.70 7.42 5.71
N GLU A 378 -4.29 8.12 4.71
CA GLU A 378 -5.59 8.78 4.86
C GLU A 378 -6.66 8.29 3.86
N ILE A 379 -6.24 7.83 2.68
CA ILE A 379 -7.16 7.63 1.55
C ILE A 379 -7.31 6.15 1.17
N ASN A 380 -6.18 5.44 1.06
CA ASN A 380 -6.19 4.05 0.65
C ASN A 380 -6.66 3.12 1.79
N GLU A 381 -7.16 1.97 1.39
CA GLU A 381 -7.43 0.85 2.28
C GLU A 381 -6.27 -0.13 2.18
N GLU A 382 -5.46 -0.17 3.23
CA GLU A 382 -4.18 -0.89 3.29
C GLU A 382 -4.27 -2.13 4.20
N LEU A 383 -3.26 -2.99 4.12
CA LEU A 383 -3.04 -4.12 5.00
C LEU A 383 -1.55 -4.32 5.24
N ASP A 384 -1.14 -4.23 6.49
CA ASP A 384 0.23 -4.49 6.92
C ASP A 384 0.27 -5.55 8.03
N LEU A 385 1.37 -6.28 8.12
CA LEU A 385 1.66 -7.17 9.21
C LEU A 385 2.58 -6.49 10.22
N ALA A 386 2.13 -6.37 11.46
CA ALA A 386 2.97 -6.03 12.60
C ALA A 386 3.45 -7.33 13.26
N ILE A 387 4.74 -7.54 13.28
CA ILE A 387 5.39 -8.77 13.73
C ILE A 387 6.31 -8.46 14.91
N TYR A 388 6.10 -9.18 16.02
CA TYR A 388 6.80 -9.01 17.27
C TYR A 388 7.66 -10.25 17.53
N ASP A 389 8.75 -10.37 16.76
CA ASP A 389 9.62 -11.56 16.79
C ASP A 389 11.06 -11.19 16.43
N ARG A 390 12.01 -11.62 17.25
CA ARG A 390 13.42 -11.28 17.10
C ARG A 390 14.08 -12.02 15.92
N GLU A 391 13.73 -13.25 15.68
CA GLU A 391 14.30 -14.01 14.57
C GLU A 391 13.83 -13.45 13.24
N PHE A 392 12.53 -13.10 13.16
CA PHE A 392 11.99 -12.43 11.99
C PHE A 392 12.60 -11.03 11.80
N GLY A 393 12.74 -10.26 12.88
CA GLY A 393 13.39 -8.95 12.85
C GLY A 393 14.84 -9.03 12.36
N THR A 394 15.59 -10.04 12.80
CA THR A 394 16.98 -10.27 12.31
C THR A 394 16.99 -10.57 10.80
N ARG A 395 16.02 -11.32 10.29
CA ARG A 395 15.89 -11.57 8.84
C ARG A 395 15.56 -10.29 8.07
N MET A 396 14.70 -9.43 8.63
CA MET A 396 14.40 -8.12 8.04
C MET A 396 15.64 -7.19 8.03
N GLU A 397 16.42 -7.19 9.11
CA GLU A 397 17.69 -6.44 9.15
C GLU A 397 18.70 -6.96 8.11
N ALA A 398 18.83 -8.28 7.97
CA ALA A 398 19.73 -8.88 6.97
C ALA A 398 19.30 -8.53 5.53
N MET A 399 18.01 -8.50 5.24
CA MET A 399 17.48 -8.03 3.96
C MET A 399 17.84 -6.56 3.73
N PHE A 400 17.56 -5.70 4.69
CA PHE A 400 17.90 -4.28 4.60
C PHE A 400 19.40 -4.05 4.37
N GLU A 401 20.26 -4.78 5.08
CA GLU A 401 21.72 -4.69 4.89
C GLU A 401 22.18 -5.18 3.50
N SER A 402 21.47 -6.19 2.94
CA SER A 402 21.71 -6.62 1.58
C SER A 402 21.36 -5.54 0.57
N ASP A 403 20.20 -4.91 0.72
CA ASP A 403 19.74 -3.82 -0.16
C ASP A 403 20.64 -2.59 -0.03
N LEU A 404 21.12 -2.31 1.18
CA LEU A 404 22.02 -1.21 1.45
C LEU A 404 23.35 -1.32 0.66
N LYS A 405 23.86 -2.56 0.45
CA LYS A 405 25.07 -2.80 -0.36
C LYS A 405 24.89 -2.39 -1.83
N HIS A 406 23.66 -2.38 -2.29
CA HIS A 406 23.27 -2.00 -3.65
C HIS A 406 22.71 -0.57 -3.72
N SER A 407 22.86 0.21 -2.65
CA SER A 407 22.33 1.56 -2.54
C SER A 407 23.44 2.59 -2.44
N THR A 408 23.16 3.81 -2.88
CA THR A 408 24.07 4.95 -2.78
C THR A 408 23.49 5.98 -1.82
N GLU A 409 24.30 6.45 -0.87
CA GLU A 409 23.86 7.47 0.09
C GLU A 409 23.54 8.78 -0.63
N TYR A 410 22.34 9.32 -0.35
CA TYR A 410 21.92 10.64 -0.79
C TYR A 410 22.16 11.65 0.34
N THR A 411 23.20 12.46 0.19
CA THR A 411 23.71 13.34 1.25
C THR A 411 22.99 14.68 1.35
N LEU A 412 23.08 15.34 2.51
CA LEU A 412 22.60 16.72 2.70
C LEU A 412 23.26 17.69 1.71
N GLN A 413 24.53 17.47 1.36
CA GLN A 413 25.22 18.31 0.39
C GLN A 413 24.63 18.17 -1.02
N GLN A 414 24.34 16.96 -1.46
CA GLN A 414 23.65 16.72 -2.74
C GLN A 414 22.27 17.38 -2.73
N PHE A 415 21.51 17.24 -1.63
CA PHE A 415 20.24 17.93 -1.47
C PHE A 415 20.36 19.46 -1.58
N LYS A 416 21.35 20.07 -0.94
CA LYS A 416 21.57 21.54 -1.01
C LYS A 416 22.01 21.99 -2.40
N ASN A 417 22.75 21.16 -3.11
CA ASN A 417 23.32 21.47 -4.43
C ASN A 417 22.40 21.10 -5.62
N ARG A 418 21.17 20.62 -5.34
CA ARG A 418 20.24 20.25 -6.41
C ARG A 418 19.90 21.44 -7.31
N SER A 419 19.65 21.16 -8.58
CA SER A 419 19.41 22.16 -9.60
C SER A 419 18.21 23.06 -9.30
N PHE A 420 18.16 24.23 -9.91
CA PHE A 420 17.01 25.13 -9.82
C PHE A 420 15.72 24.45 -10.30
N TRP A 421 15.77 23.65 -11.36
CA TRP A 421 14.60 22.97 -11.91
C TRP A 421 14.08 21.87 -10.99
N GLU A 422 14.95 21.13 -10.31
CA GLU A 422 14.51 20.17 -9.27
C GLU A 422 13.74 20.87 -8.16
N ARG A 423 14.25 21.99 -7.64
CA ARG A 423 13.57 22.81 -6.62
C ARG A 423 12.22 23.33 -7.08
N VAL A 424 12.11 23.76 -8.34
CA VAL A 424 10.85 24.21 -8.92
C VAL A 424 9.86 23.07 -9.03
N THR A 425 10.29 21.89 -9.50
CA THR A 425 9.42 20.71 -9.61
C THR A 425 8.93 20.25 -8.23
N GLU A 426 9.83 20.19 -7.24
CA GLU A 426 9.49 19.87 -5.85
C GLU A 426 8.44 20.83 -5.29
N ALA A 427 8.65 22.15 -5.48
CA ALA A 427 7.70 23.18 -5.01
C ALA A 427 6.32 23.08 -5.69
N LEU A 428 6.29 22.77 -6.99
CA LEU A 428 5.04 22.58 -7.74
C LEU A 428 4.30 21.30 -7.31
N MET A 429 5.00 20.27 -6.83
CA MET A 429 4.40 19.02 -6.37
C MET A 429 3.91 19.08 -4.93
N LEU A 430 4.39 20.01 -4.09
CA LEU A 430 3.97 20.14 -2.68
C LEU A 430 2.45 20.17 -2.47
N PRO A 431 1.65 20.95 -3.24
CA PRO A 431 0.19 20.96 -3.06
C PRO A 431 -0.47 19.60 -3.36
N PHE A 432 0.16 18.77 -4.18
CA PHE A 432 -0.36 17.46 -4.59
C PHE A 432 0.11 16.31 -3.69
N ARG A 433 0.99 16.58 -2.72
CA ARG A 433 1.59 15.57 -1.82
C ARG A 433 0.55 14.65 -1.16
N SER A 434 -0.64 15.18 -0.85
CA SER A 434 -1.72 14.40 -0.23
C SER A 434 -2.43 13.44 -1.21
N GLN A 435 -2.14 13.51 -2.50
CA GLN A 435 -2.75 12.68 -3.54
C GLN A 435 -1.77 11.76 -4.26
N LEU A 436 -0.47 11.90 -3.95
CA LEU A 436 0.62 11.14 -4.58
C LEU A 436 1.04 9.89 -3.82
#